data_a8683636b0d780a0d5bddfda62208972
#
_entry.id   a8683636b0d780a0d5bddfda62208972
#
_cell.length_a   1.000
_cell.length_b   1.000
_cell.length_c   1.000
_cell.angle_alpha   90.00
_cell.angle_beta   90.00
_cell.angle_gamma   90.00
#
_symmetry.space_group_name_H-M   'P 1'
#
loop_
_entity.id
_entity.type
_entity.pdbx_description
1 polymer ?
#
loop_
_entity_poly.entity_id
_entity_poly.type
_entity_poly.pdbx_seq_one_letter_code
_entity_poly.pdbx_strand_id
1 'polypeptide(L)'
;AGLSAQPFATPKQGELLTVLEKNGLIVEALLVDHTPVHPAVGYKFSYKGRSLLITGDTKQSSNIETLAHGVDLLVHEALAPNLVLKMHSAAKNAGNEGVAKIFVDILDYHASPAEAAQTAKNADVGHLLYYHIVPPMVIPGQEKLWINGAEAIFPTYTVGEDGVSFSLPANSEVIQQTASGL
;
A
#
# COMPACT_ATOMS: atom_id res chain seq x y z
N ALA A 1 11.18 11.79 27.87
CA ALA A 1 11.78 11.62 26.55
C ALA A 1 10.86 12.28 25.53
N GLY A 2 11.37 13.23 24.73
CA GLY A 2 10.61 13.93 23.69
C GLY A 2 10.88 13.30 22.33
N LEU A 3 9.95 13.52 21.36
CA LEU A 3 10.19 13.24 19.96
C LEU A 3 11.04 14.36 19.36
N SER A 4 12.05 14.00 18.55
CA SER A 4 12.85 14.93 17.77
C SER A 4 12.62 14.65 16.30
N ALA A 5 12.14 15.64 15.56
CA ALA A 5 11.97 15.53 14.12
C ALA A 5 13.33 15.45 13.42
N GLN A 6 13.45 14.53 12.47
CA GLN A 6 14.61 14.39 11.58
C GLN A 6 14.14 14.62 10.15
N PRO A 7 14.05 15.90 9.71
CA PRO A 7 13.59 16.21 8.36
C PRO A 7 14.59 15.75 7.31
N PHE A 8 14.10 15.31 6.17
CA PHE A 8 14.90 14.96 5.00
C PHE A 8 14.35 15.64 3.74
N ALA A 9 15.16 15.73 2.69
CA ALA A 9 14.74 16.31 1.43
C ALA A 9 13.69 15.42 0.74
N THR A 10 12.77 16.01 -0.01
CA THR A 10 11.84 15.25 -0.84
C THR A 10 12.62 14.42 -1.87
N PRO A 11 12.43 13.08 -1.94
CA PRO A 11 13.05 12.26 -2.96
C PRO A 11 12.65 12.71 -4.36
N LYS A 12 13.50 12.49 -5.35
CA LYS A 12 13.14 12.72 -6.74
C LYS A 12 12.53 11.47 -7.37
N GLN A 13 11.84 11.67 -8.48
CA GLN A 13 11.34 10.59 -9.31
C GLN A 13 12.51 9.68 -9.75
N GLY A 14 12.35 8.36 -9.58
CA GLY A 14 13.36 7.36 -9.93
C GLY A 14 14.50 7.19 -8.91
N GLU A 15 14.48 7.91 -7.79
CA GLU A 15 15.53 7.88 -6.78
C GLU A 15 15.02 7.32 -5.44
N LEU A 16 15.88 6.53 -4.78
CA LEU A 16 15.75 6.16 -3.37
C LEU A 16 16.65 7.08 -2.55
N LEU A 17 16.09 7.73 -1.54
CA LEU A 17 16.82 8.57 -0.60
C LEU A 17 17.02 7.84 0.72
N THR A 18 18.24 7.48 1.08
CA THR A 18 18.54 6.87 2.38
C THR A 18 18.24 7.84 3.51
N VAL A 19 17.30 7.49 4.39
CA VAL A 19 16.88 8.28 5.54
C VAL A 19 17.36 7.69 6.87
N LEU A 20 17.69 6.39 6.88
CA LEU A 20 18.30 5.72 8.02
C LEU A 20 19.21 4.60 7.54
N GLU A 21 20.43 4.55 8.11
CA GLU A 21 21.33 3.41 8.00
C GLU A 21 21.90 3.10 9.38
N LYS A 22 21.54 1.93 9.94
CA LYS A 22 21.97 1.56 11.29
C LYS A 22 21.97 0.05 11.47
N ASN A 23 23.08 -0.51 11.93
CA ASN A 23 23.21 -1.94 12.27
C ASN A 23 22.79 -2.89 11.13
N GLY A 24 23.07 -2.50 9.88
CA GLY A 24 22.69 -3.26 8.67
C GLY A 24 21.25 -3.07 8.20
N LEU A 25 20.44 -2.33 8.94
CA LEU A 25 19.13 -1.86 8.44
C LEU A 25 19.35 -0.61 7.61
N ILE A 26 18.81 -0.61 6.39
CA ILE A 26 18.72 0.55 5.49
C ILE A 26 17.25 0.89 5.30
N VAL A 27 16.90 2.15 5.50
CA VAL A 27 15.56 2.69 5.20
C VAL A 27 15.71 3.80 4.18
N GLU A 28 15.00 3.68 3.09
CA GLU A 28 15.05 4.61 1.97
C GLU A 28 13.65 5.15 1.69
N ALA A 29 13.54 6.46 1.52
CA ALA A 29 12.31 7.11 1.09
C ALA A 29 12.25 7.20 -0.44
N LEU A 30 11.05 7.06 -1.00
CA LEU A 30 10.75 7.25 -2.42
C LEU A 30 9.56 8.18 -2.58
N LEU A 31 9.54 8.94 -3.68
CA LEU A 31 8.40 9.77 -4.02
C LEU A 31 7.26 8.89 -4.52
N VAL A 32 6.03 9.14 -4.04
CA VAL A 32 4.79 8.53 -4.54
C VAL A 32 3.83 9.62 -5.03
N ASP A 33 2.83 9.24 -5.82
CA ASP A 33 1.84 10.18 -6.37
C ASP A 33 0.53 10.12 -5.58
N HIS A 34 0.34 11.07 -4.70
CA HIS A 34 -0.91 11.27 -3.96
C HIS A 34 -1.47 12.69 -4.21
N THR A 35 -1.29 13.21 -5.43
CA THR A 35 -1.79 14.54 -5.80
C THR A 35 -3.31 14.64 -5.59
N PRO A 36 -3.80 15.69 -4.82
CA PRO A 36 -3.16 16.99 -4.58
C PRO A 36 -2.27 17.07 -3.32
N VAL A 37 -2.12 16.03 -2.54
CA VAL A 37 -1.25 16.02 -1.36
C VAL A 37 0.20 15.79 -1.80
N HIS A 38 1.06 16.78 -1.58
CA HIS A 38 2.46 16.74 -2.01
C HIS A 38 3.36 17.50 -1.02
N PRO A 39 4.55 16.96 -0.65
CA PRO A 39 5.10 15.67 -1.07
C PRO A 39 4.43 14.50 -0.35
N ALA A 40 4.31 13.36 -1.04
CA ALA A 40 3.92 12.06 -0.47
C ALA A 40 5.06 11.07 -0.68
N VAL A 41 5.34 10.22 0.31
CA VAL A 41 6.48 9.31 0.28
C VAL A 41 6.10 7.91 0.74
N GLY A 42 6.70 6.92 0.08
CA GLY A 42 6.77 5.54 0.56
C GLY A 42 8.14 5.26 1.17
N TYR A 43 8.30 4.08 1.76
CA TYR A 43 9.55 3.66 2.38
C TYR A 43 9.92 2.23 1.98
N LYS A 44 11.19 2.06 1.56
CA LYS A 44 11.80 0.75 1.35
C LYS A 44 12.71 0.42 2.52
N PHE A 45 12.59 -0.80 3.01
CA PHE A 45 13.40 -1.33 4.11
C PHE A 45 14.23 -2.49 3.57
N SER A 46 15.53 -2.49 3.86
CA SER A 46 16.44 -3.58 3.52
C SER A 46 17.19 -4.02 4.77
N TYR A 47 17.16 -5.32 5.06
CA TYR A 47 17.86 -5.88 6.22
C TYR A 47 18.23 -7.35 5.99
N LYS A 48 19.50 -7.68 6.15
CA LYS A 48 20.02 -9.08 6.05
C LYS A 48 19.54 -9.82 4.81
N GLY A 49 19.62 -9.17 3.64
CA GLY A 49 19.22 -9.73 2.36
C GLY A 49 17.73 -9.83 2.11
N ARG A 50 16.89 -9.30 3.02
CA ARG A 50 15.43 -9.21 2.86
C ARG A 50 15.02 -7.77 2.66
N SER A 51 13.91 -7.57 1.94
CA SER A 51 13.40 -6.24 1.66
C SER A 51 11.87 -6.17 1.67
N LEU A 52 11.37 -5.03 2.08
CA LEU A 52 9.95 -4.70 1.93
C LEU A 52 9.79 -3.23 1.53
N LEU A 53 8.70 -2.92 0.85
CA LEU A 53 8.33 -1.56 0.52
C LEU A 53 6.90 -1.27 0.98
N ILE A 54 6.72 -0.15 1.68
CA ILE A 54 5.41 0.39 2.09
C ILE A 54 5.15 1.63 1.27
N THR A 55 4.06 1.66 0.51
CA THR A 55 3.81 2.74 -0.44
C THR A 55 3.38 4.05 0.21
N GLY A 56 2.69 4.04 1.37
CA GLY A 56 1.84 5.15 1.75
C GLY A 56 0.65 5.27 0.78
N ASP A 57 -0.13 6.32 0.91
CA ASP A 57 -1.27 6.57 0.02
C ASP A 57 -0.75 7.05 -1.35
N THR A 58 -1.25 6.45 -2.42
CA THR A 58 -0.73 6.69 -3.77
C THR A 58 -1.64 6.15 -4.87
N LYS A 59 -1.58 6.77 -6.04
CA LYS A 59 -2.02 6.13 -7.29
C LYS A 59 -1.06 5.03 -7.72
N GLN A 60 -1.47 4.22 -8.71
CA GLN A 60 -0.53 3.39 -9.45
C GLN A 60 0.56 4.26 -10.07
N SER A 61 1.82 3.85 -9.92
CA SER A 61 2.96 4.64 -10.36
C SER A 61 4.09 3.76 -10.86
N SER A 62 4.61 4.07 -12.06
CA SER A 62 5.80 3.41 -12.60
C SER A 62 7.04 3.62 -11.73
N ASN A 63 7.05 4.67 -10.91
CA ASN A 63 8.12 4.90 -9.93
C ASN A 63 8.13 3.81 -8.86
N ILE A 64 6.95 3.44 -8.33
CA ILE A 64 6.82 2.35 -7.37
C ILE A 64 7.21 1.03 -8.04
N GLU A 65 6.71 0.75 -9.26
CA GLU A 65 7.04 -0.48 -9.99
C GLU A 65 8.56 -0.65 -10.16
N THR A 66 9.26 0.43 -10.52
CA THR A 66 10.71 0.43 -10.70
C THR A 66 11.46 0.24 -9.38
N LEU A 67 11.10 0.99 -8.34
CA LEU A 67 11.84 1.02 -7.08
C LEU A 67 11.49 -0.15 -6.14
N ALA A 68 10.32 -0.77 -6.34
CA ALA A 68 9.89 -1.98 -5.64
C ALA A 68 10.38 -3.27 -6.34
N HIS A 69 11.08 -3.17 -7.48
CA HIS A 69 11.45 -4.36 -8.24
C HIS A 69 12.19 -5.37 -7.36
N GLY A 70 11.66 -6.60 -7.34
CA GLY A 70 12.23 -7.74 -6.62
C GLY A 70 12.17 -7.65 -5.08
N VAL A 71 11.35 -6.76 -4.49
CA VAL A 71 11.18 -6.79 -3.02
C VAL A 71 10.42 -8.04 -2.60
N ASP A 72 10.77 -8.57 -1.42
CA ASP A 72 10.09 -9.74 -0.87
C ASP A 72 8.62 -9.47 -0.55
N LEU A 73 8.33 -8.29 0.03
CA LEU A 73 7.00 -7.90 0.44
C LEU A 73 6.68 -6.47 -0.02
N LEU A 74 5.66 -6.33 -0.85
CA LEU A 74 5.08 -5.03 -1.18
C LEU A 74 3.84 -4.81 -0.29
N VAL A 75 3.86 -3.76 0.51
CA VAL A 75 2.74 -3.31 1.34
C VAL A 75 2.11 -2.11 0.63
N HIS A 76 0.97 -2.34 -0.03
CA HIS A 76 0.33 -1.35 -0.90
C HIS A 76 -1.06 -1.00 -0.41
N GLU A 77 -1.37 0.30 -0.37
CA GLU A 77 -2.74 0.76 -0.11
C GLU A 77 -3.68 0.35 -1.22
N ALA A 78 -4.96 0.23 -0.94
CA ALA A 78 -5.96 0.14 -2.01
C ALA A 78 -7.37 0.58 -1.60
N LEU A 79 -8.02 1.24 -2.55
CA LEU A 79 -9.40 1.69 -2.48
C LEU A 79 -10.22 0.94 -3.53
N ALA A 80 -11.33 0.29 -3.12
CA ALA A 80 -12.22 -0.42 -4.03
C ALA A 80 -13.27 0.52 -4.67
N PRO A 81 -13.09 0.96 -5.93
CA PRO A 81 -13.96 1.96 -6.55
C PRO A 81 -15.43 1.52 -6.64
N ASN A 82 -15.66 0.22 -6.89
CA ASN A 82 -17.00 -0.37 -6.97
C ASN A 82 -17.79 -0.27 -5.66
N LEU A 83 -17.11 -0.30 -4.51
CA LEU A 83 -17.73 -0.12 -3.19
C LEU A 83 -17.87 1.35 -2.83
N VAL A 84 -16.86 2.17 -3.09
CA VAL A 84 -16.90 3.62 -2.83
C VAL A 84 -17.99 4.30 -3.65
N LEU A 85 -18.19 3.93 -4.91
CA LEU A 85 -19.28 4.46 -5.74
C LEU A 85 -20.68 4.09 -5.21
N LYS A 86 -20.84 2.92 -4.59
CA LYS A 86 -22.09 2.57 -3.88
C LYS A 86 -22.31 3.45 -2.66
N MET A 87 -21.25 3.73 -1.89
CA MET A 87 -21.28 4.64 -0.74
C MET A 87 -21.60 6.08 -1.18
N HIS A 88 -20.99 6.55 -2.28
CA HIS A 88 -21.35 7.82 -2.90
C HIS A 88 -22.84 7.91 -3.20
N SER A 89 -23.38 6.90 -3.88
CA SER A 89 -24.81 6.87 -4.25
C SER A 89 -25.72 6.87 -3.01
N ALA A 90 -25.35 6.13 -1.98
CA ALA A 90 -26.09 6.11 -0.72
C ALA A 90 -26.06 7.47 -0.01
N ALA A 91 -24.91 8.13 0.06
CA ALA A 91 -24.74 9.46 0.65
C ALA A 91 -25.57 10.51 -0.09
N LYS A 92 -25.56 10.47 -1.43
CA LYS A 92 -26.35 11.36 -2.28
C LYS A 92 -27.85 11.17 -2.07
N ASN A 93 -28.32 9.92 -2.03
CA ASN A 93 -29.74 9.61 -1.77
C ASN A 93 -30.19 10.04 -0.36
N ALA A 94 -29.28 10.09 0.60
CA ALA A 94 -29.51 10.60 1.94
C ALA A 94 -29.41 12.13 2.05
N GLY A 95 -29.15 12.85 0.94
CA GLY A 95 -28.98 14.30 0.93
C GLY A 95 -27.66 14.79 1.54
N ASN A 96 -26.67 13.91 1.73
CA ASN A 96 -25.37 14.26 2.28
C ASN A 96 -24.35 14.54 1.17
N GLU A 97 -24.53 15.69 0.51
CA GLU A 97 -23.70 16.08 -0.64
C GLU A 97 -22.20 16.23 -0.30
N GLY A 98 -21.88 16.68 0.93
CA GLY A 98 -20.48 16.82 1.38
C GLY A 98 -19.75 15.47 1.42
N VAL A 99 -20.39 14.45 2.02
CA VAL A 99 -19.84 13.10 2.05
C VAL A 99 -19.82 12.46 0.66
N ALA A 100 -20.88 12.68 -0.13
CA ALA A 100 -20.93 12.20 -1.51
C ALA A 100 -19.75 12.74 -2.33
N LYS A 101 -19.43 14.04 -2.17
CA LYS A 101 -18.27 14.65 -2.84
C LYS A 101 -16.96 14.00 -2.44
N ILE A 102 -16.74 13.75 -1.13
CA ILE A 102 -15.52 13.09 -0.64
C ILE A 102 -15.34 11.73 -1.32
N PHE A 103 -16.40 10.91 -1.42
CA PHE A 103 -16.32 9.60 -2.05
C PHE A 103 -15.94 9.63 -3.55
N VAL A 104 -16.23 10.71 -4.24
CA VAL A 104 -15.77 10.87 -5.63
C VAL A 104 -14.33 11.37 -5.66
N ASP A 105 -14.01 12.35 -4.83
CA ASP A 105 -12.69 12.98 -4.81
C ASP A 105 -11.57 11.94 -4.49
N ILE A 106 -11.81 11.02 -3.55
CA ILE A 106 -10.82 10.00 -3.17
C ILE A 106 -10.48 8.99 -4.27
N LEU A 107 -11.32 8.84 -5.29
CA LEU A 107 -11.04 7.95 -6.43
C LEU A 107 -9.86 8.43 -7.28
N ASP A 108 -9.54 9.72 -7.21
CA ASP A 108 -8.54 10.34 -8.08
C ASP A 108 -7.09 10.22 -7.55
N TYR A 109 -6.91 9.80 -6.29
CA TYR A 109 -5.59 9.81 -5.66
C TYR A 109 -5.24 8.56 -4.84
N HIS A 110 -6.03 7.49 -4.99
CA HIS A 110 -5.74 6.16 -4.46
C HIS A 110 -5.68 5.12 -5.57
N ALA A 111 -4.93 4.04 -5.35
CA ALA A 111 -4.90 2.90 -6.24
C ALA A 111 -6.07 1.95 -5.98
N SER A 112 -6.61 1.35 -7.02
CA SER A 112 -7.55 0.23 -6.88
C SER A 112 -6.82 -1.08 -6.52
N PRO A 113 -7.52 -2.10 -5.98
CA PRO A 113 -6.92 -3.42 -5.77
C PRO A 113 -6.28 -4.01 -7.03
N ALA A 114 -6.90 -3.79 -8.20
CA ALA A 114 -6.36 -4.26 -9.48
C ALA A 114 -5.07 -3.53 -9.88
N GLU A 115 -4.99 -2.21 -9.65
CA GLU A 115 -3.78 -1.42 -9.92
C GLU A 115 -2.65 -1.78 -8.96
N ALA A 116 -2.92 -1.99 -7.67
CA ALA A 116 -1.92 -2.48 -6.73
C ALA A 116 -1.42 -3.90 -7.09
N ALA A 117 -2.31 -4.80 -7.53
CA ALA A 117 -1.94 -6.12 -8.06
C ALA A 117 -1.10 -6.00 -9.34
N GLN A 118 -1.41 -5.05 -10.23
CA GLN A 118 -0.62 -4.81 -11.44
C GLN A 118 0.76 -4.25 -11.10
N THR A 119 0.84 -3.35 -10.12
CA THR A 119 2.11 -2.84 -9.58
C THR A 119 2.97 -3.98 -9.03
N ALA A 120 2.38 -4.87 -8.21
CA ALA A 120 3.08 -6.03 -7.67
C ALA A 120 3.62 -6.96 -8.77
N LYS A 121 2.81 -7.21 -9.80
CA LYS A 121 3.20 -8.03 -10.95
C LYS A 121 4.31 -7.38 -11.76
N ASN A 122 4.21 -6.10 -12.08
CA ASN A 122 5.21 -5.38 -12.86
C ASN A 122 6.55 -5.24 -12.12
N ALA A 123 6.50 -5.11 -10.79
CA ALA A 123 7.67 -5.05 -9.93
C ALA A 123 8.25 -6.42 -9.58
N ASP A 124 7.63 -7.53 -10.00
CA ASP A 124 8.09 -8.91 -9.70
C ASP A 124 8.35 -9.12 -8.20
N VAL A 125 7.38 -8.72 -7.37
CA VAL A 125 7.51 -8.84 -5.91
C VAL A 125 7.19 -10.24 -5.42
N GLY A 126 7.73 -10.64 -4.26
CA GLY A 126 7.48 -11.96 -3.68
C GLY A 126 6.06 -12.12 -3.15
N HIS A 127 5.50 -11.09 -2.53
CA HIS A 127 4.16 -11.10 -1.94
C HIS A 127 3.57 -9.67 -1.90
N LEU A 128 2.25 -9.56 -2.11
CA LEU A 128 1.50 -8.31 -1.99
C LEU A 128 0.65 -8.34 -0.71
N LEU A 129 0.87 -7.39 0.19
CA LEU A 129 0.01 -7.13 1.34
C LEU A 129 -0.80 -5.85 1.07
N TYR A 130 -2.11 -6.00 0.95
CA TYR A 130 -2.99 -4.83 0.94
C TYR A 130 -3.16 -4.29 2.35
N TYR A 131 -2.94 -3.00 2.53
CA TYR A 131 -3.19 -2.28 3.77
C TYR A 131 -3.94 -0.98 3.47
N HIS A 132 -4.26 -0.15 4.45
CA HIS A 132 -5.07 1.07 4.26
C HIS A 132 -6.28 0.79 3.35
N ILE A 133 -7.09 -0.19 3.76
CA ILE A 133 -8.19 -0.76 2.97
C ILE A 133 -9.38 0.18 2.97
N VAL A 134 -9.81 0.65 1.80
CA VAL A 134 -10.95 1.56 1.64
C VAL A 134 -12.00 0.94 0.70
N PRO A 135 -13.28 0.88 1.12
CA PRO A 135 -13.76 1.09 2.48
C PRO A 135 -13.36 -0.05 3.43
N PRO A 136 -13.37 0.17 4.75
CA PRO A 136 -13.12 -0.90 5.70
C PRO A 136 -14.14 -2.03 5.52
N MET A 137 -13.67 -3.27 5.62
CA MET A 137 -14.49 -4.46 5.48
C MET A 137 -15.10 -4.83 6.85
N VAL A 138 -16.40 -4.61 6.99
CA VAL A 138 -17.15 -4.83 8.24
C VAL A 138 -18.12 -6.01 8.17
N ILE A 139 -18.27 -6.64 6.99
CA ILE A 139 -19.20 -7.73 6.74
C ILE A 139 -18.40 -8.96 6.27
N PRO A 140 -18.58 -10.14 6.88
CA PRO A 140 -17.94 -11.38 6.41
C PRO A 140 -18.20 -11.64 4.92
N GLY A 141 -17.12 -11.98 4.19
CA GLY A 141 -17.18 -12.24 2.74
C GLY A 141 -17.14 -11.00 1.85
N GLN A 142 -17.06 -9.80 2.42
CA GLN A 142 -16.92 -8.56 1.67
C GLN A 142 -15.60 -8.48 0.88
N GLU A 143 -14.58 -9.24 1.30
CA GLU A 143 -13.27 -9.30 0.63
C GLU A 143 -13.38 -9.63 -0.87
N LYS A 144 -14.24 -10.59 -1.25
CA LYS A 144 -14.45 -10.95 -2.66
C LYS A 144 -14.97 -9.78 -3.51
N LEU A 145 -15.79 -8.92 -2.91
CA LEU A 145 -16.30 -7.72 -3.58
C LEU A 145 -15.26 -6.62 -3.63
N TRP A 146 -14.39 -6.57 -2.62
CA TRP A 146 -13.33 -5.59 -2.50
C TRP A 146 -12.19 -5.89 -3.47
N ILE A 147 -11.70 -7.13 -3.49
CA ILE A 147 -10.59 -7.56 -4.37
C ILE A 147 -10.96 -7.52 -5.86
N ASN A 148 -12.22 -7.83 -6.20
CA ASN A 148 -12.86 -7.60 -7.50
C ASN A 148 -12.00 -8.02 -8.72
N GLY A 149 -11.43 -9.21 -8.70
CA GLY A 149 -10.66 -9.78 -9.81
C GLY A 149 -9.15 -9.48 -9.77
N ALA A 150 -8.67 -8.70 -8.82
CA ALA A 150 -7.23 -8.43 -8.66
C ALA A 150 -6.42 -9.71 -8.38
N GLU A 151 -7.04 -10.71 -7.76
CA GLU A 151 -6.45 -12.04 -7.50
C GLU A 151 -6.01 -12.77 -8.76
N ALA A 152 -6.65 -12.49 -9.90
CA ALA A 152 -6.27 -13.06 -11.20
C ALA A 152 -5.04 -12.35 -11.81
N ILE A 153 -4.75 -11.11 -11.40
CA ILE A 153 -3.60 -10.32 -11.86
C ILE A 153 -2.34 -10.75 -11.10
N PHE A 154 -2.43 -10.83 -9.77
CA PHE A 154 -1.34 -11.24 -8.89
C PHE A 154 -1.89 -12.13 -7.76
N PRO A 155 -1.71 -13.47 -7.85
CA PRO A 155 -2.36 -14.42 -6.93
C PRO A 155 -1.67 -14.54 -5.56
N THR A 156 -0.43 -14.06 -5.42
CA THR A 156 0.35 -14.16 -4.18
C THR A 156 0.11 -12.91 -3.30
N TYR A 157 -1.07 -12.83 -2.70
CA TYR A 157 -1.46 -11.66 -1.92
C TYR A 157 -2.10 -12.02 -0.57
N THR A 158 -2.18 -11.04 0.29
CA THR A 158 -2.98 -11.04 1.53
C THR A 158 -3.76 -9.72 1.61
N VAL A 159 -5.03 -9.78 1.95
CA VAL A 159 -5.77 -8.60 2.40
C VAL A 159 -5.53 -8.46 3.89
N GLY A 160 -4.92 -7.35 4.31
CA GLY A 160 -4.47 -7.15 5.68
C GLY A 160 -5.62 -7.00 6.67
N GLU A 161 -5.44 -7.58 7.84
CA GLU A 161 -6.28 -7.40 9.02
C GLU A 161 -5.42 -6.91 10.18
N ASP A 162 -5.99 -6.18 11.12
CA ASP A 162 -5.28 -5.72 12.31
C ASP A 162 -4.71 -6.91 13.09
N GLY A 163 -3.42 -6.82 13.43
CA GLY A 163 -2.71 -7.87 14.15
C GLY A 163 -2.07 -8.96 13.27
N VAL A 164 -2.31 -8.97 11.94
CA VAL A 164 -1.54 -9.86 11.06
C VAL A 164 -0.07 -9.47 11.06
N SER A 165 0.83 -10.44 11.08
CA SER A 165 2.27 -10.21 11.01
C SER A 165 2.93 -11.04 9.91
N PHE A 166 3.99 -10.46 9.33
CA PHE A 166 4.84 -11.12 8.35
C PHE A 166 6.27 -11.22 8.87
N SER A 167 6.84 -12.41 8.79
CA SER A 167 8.25 -12.66 9.09
C SER A 167 8.99 -12.99 7.80
N LEU A 168 10.10 -12.30 7.59
CA LEU A 168 11.02 -12.47 6.45
C LEU A 168 12.37 -12.96 6.99
N PRO A 169 12.56 -14.26 7.28
CA PRO A 169 13.79 -14.76 7.89
C PRO A 169 15.01 -14.46 7.01
N ALA A 170 16.10 -14.03 7.62
CA ALA A 170 17.34 -13.75 6.94
C ALA A 170 17.89 -15.01 6.20
N ASN A 171 18.57 -14.79 5.07
CA ASN A 171 19.14 -15.85 4.25
C ASN A 171 18.13 -16.92 3.78
N SER A 172 16.88 -16.52 3.55
CA SER A 172 15.82 -17.40 3.04
C SER A 172 14.90 -16.61 2.12
N GLU A 173 14.15 -17.30 1.26
CA GLU A 173 13.08 -16.69 0.44
C GLU A 173 11.72 -16.86 1.09
N VAL A 174 11.67 -17.44 2.28
CA VAL A 174 10.42 -17.73 2.98
C VAL A 174 9.76 -16.44 3.46
N ILE A 175 8.46 -16.33 3.21
CA ILE A 175 7.58 -15.30 3.77
C ILE A 175 6.58 -16.04 4.65
N GLN A 176 6.62 -15.78 5.96
CA GLN A 176 5.73 -16.42 6.94
C GLN A 176 4.69 -15.41 7.39
N GLN A 177 3.43 -15.73 7.11
CA GLN A 177 2.30 -14.98 7.66
C GLN A 177 1.82 -15.67 8.95
N THR A 178 1.59 -14.87 9.97
CA THR A 178 0.93 -15.32 11.21
C THR A 178 -0.40 -14.59 11.33
N ALA A 179 -1.47 -15.33 11.54
CA ALA A 179 -2.78 -14.75 11.78
C ALA A 179 -2.77 -13.89 13.06
N SER A 180 -3.67 -12.90 13.10
CA SER A 180 -3.88 -12.10 14.29
C SER A 180 -4.29 -12.99 15.45
N GLY A 181 -3.56 -12.94 16.54
CA GLY A 181 -3.92 -13.57 17.82
C GLY A 181 -4.86 -12.69 18.66
N LEU A 182 -5.66 -11.82 18.02
CA LEU A 182 -6.63 -10.93 18.67
C LEU A 182 -8.00 -11.58 18.76
#